data_00dd9cec391249ee0cd8f5232e531ee3
#
_entry.id   00dd9cec391249ee0cd8f5232e531ee3
#
_cell.length_a   1.000
_cell.length_b   1.000
_cell.length_c   1.000
_cell.angle_alpha   90.00
_cell.angle_beta   90.00
_cell.angle_gamma   90.00
#
_symmetry.space_group_name_H-M   'P 1'
#
loop_
_entity.id
_entity.type
_entity.pdbx_description
1 polymer ?
#
loop_
_entity_poly.entity_id
_entity_poly.type
_entity_poly.pdbx_seq_one_letter_code
_entity_poly.pdbx_strand_id
1 'polypeptide(L)'
;MRFGLLFVIGSCFQMLTLAQTPSEVLSTLAVSRIVLMADGKEISESAATAKPGDILEYIVEYRNGGKTTARQLEATLPIPSGTEFLPEWAKPAGAMASLDGVKFEPIPLKKKVKQADGKLVEQLIPYVEYRYLRWPAQDLAAGKNTRYIARTKVSASVPAGTDAKK
;
A
#
# COMPACT_ATOMS: atom_id res chain seq x y z
N MET A 1 9.09 65.87 -44.91
CA MET A 1 9.73 65.02 -43.92
C MET A 1 8.68 64.69 -42.84
N ARG A 2 8.08 63.47 -42.88
CA ARG A 2 7.08 63.03 -41.91
C ARG A 2 7.69 61.84 -41.13
N PHE A 3 8.03 62.08 -39.88
CA PHE A 3 8.49 61.02 -38.94
C PHE A 3 7.27 60.29 -38.44
N GLY A 4 7.18 59.01 -38.76
CA GLY A 4 6.20 58.06 -38.23
C GLY A 4 6.75 57.45 -36.95
N LEU A 5 6.05 57.68 -35.83
CA LEU A 5 6.34 57.12 -34.53
C LEU A 5 5.70 55.70 -34.42
N LEU A 6 6.52 54.65 -34.40
CA LEU A 6 6.09 53.28 -34.25
C LEU A 6 5.92 52.95 -32.76
N PHE A 7 4.69 52.73 -32.33
CA PHE A 7 4.35 52.35 -30.95
C PHE A 7 4.35 50.81 -30.85
N VAL A 8 5.37 50.26 -30.25
CA VAL A 8 5.44 48.81 -29.95
C VAL A 8 4.72 48.56 -28.63
N ILE A 9 3.52 47.97 -28.69
CA ILE A 9 2.79 47.50 -27.50
C ILE A 9 3.36 46.14 -27.11
N GLY A 10 4.23 46.12 -26.11
CA GLY A 10 4.71 44.91 -25.49
C GLY A 10 3.62 44.26 -24.64
N SER A 11 3.01 43.17 -25.14
CA SER A 11 2.07 42.38 -24.38
C SER A 11 2.83 41.55 -23.33
N CYS A 12 2.77 41.95 -22.07
CA CYS A 12 3.32 41.24 -20.94
C CYS A 12 2.38 40.08 -20.60
N PHE A 13 2.72 38.89 -21.10
CA PHE A 13 2.01 37.65 -20.77
C PHE A 13 2.42 37.20 -19.37
N GLN A 14 1.62 37.54 -18.35
CA GLN A 14 1.82 37.08 -17.00
C GLN A 14 1.45 35.57 -16.92
N MET A 15 2.44 34.72 -16.86
CA MET A 15 2.24 33.30 -16.52
C MET A 15 1.81 33.21 -15.05
N LEU A 16 0.54 32.89 -14.81
CA LEU A 16 0.09 32.46 -13.51
C LEU A 16 0.74 31.08 -13.21
N THR A 17 1.78 31.08 -12.41
CA THR A 17 2.28 29.86 -11.77
C THR A 17 1.25 29.43 -10.73
N LEU A 18 0.48 28.37 -11.03
CA LEU A 18 -0.31 27.68 -10.04
C LEU A 18 0.66 27.01 -9.06
N ALA A 19 0.86 27.63 -7.90
CA ALA A 19 1.56 27.01 -6.80
C ALA A 19 0.75 25.78 -6.35
N GLN A 20 1.26 24.59 -6.63
CA GLN A 20 0.73 23.36 -6.07
C GLN A 20 1.00 23.41 -4.57
N THR A 21 -0.04 23.58 -3.78
CA THR A 21 0.05 23.39 -2.32
C THR A 21 0.47 21.96 -2.06
N PRO A 22 1.56 21.74 -1.30
CA PRO A 22 1.99 20.39 -0.97
C PRO A 22 0.87 19.64 -0.26
N SER A 23 0.71 18.37 -0.59
CA SER A 23 -0.26 17.50 0.07
C SER A 23 0.04 17.47 1.57
N GLU A 24 -0.85 18.00 2.41
CA GLU A 24 -0.70 18.04 3.86
C GLU A 24 -1.08 16.71 4.52
N VAL A 25 -1.24 15.64 3.73
CA VAL A 25 -1.46 14.29 4.24
C VAL A 25 -0.12 13.63 4.53
N LEU A 26 0.13 13.39 5.81
CA LEU A 26 1.31 12.65 6.27
C LEU A 26 0.94 11.17 6.40
N SER A 27 1.85 10.29 5.99
CA SER A 27 1.74 8.85 6.18
C SER A 27 2.88 8.33 7.03
N THR A 28 2.58 7.43 7.95
CA THR A 28 3.58 6.71 8.75
C THR A 28 3.34 5.21 8.61
N LEU A 29 4.41 4.42 8.55
CA LEU A 29 4.39 2.97 8.60
C LEU A 29 5.15 2.51 9.84
N ALA A 30 4.47 1.79 10.72
CA ALA A 30 5.07 1.09 11.84
C ALA A 30 5.01 -0.42 11.60
N VAL A 31 6.08 -1.12 11.98
CA VAL A 31 6.15 -2.58 11.92
C VAL A 31 6.58 -3.08 13.29
N SER A 32 5.83 -4.01 13.86
CA SER A 32 6.15 -4.66 15.13
C SER A 32 5.97 -6.17 15.04
N ARG A 33 6.71 -6.90 15.87
CA ARG A 33 6.53 -8.32 16.09
C ARG A 33 5.48 -8.52 17.18
N ILE A 34 4.49 -9.34 16.93
CA ILE A 34 3.46 -9.68 17.90
C ILE A 34 3.88 -10.95 18.65
N VAL A 35 3.93 -10.84 19.96
CA VAL A 35 4.28 -11.95 20.86
C VAL A 35 3.09 -12.25 21.76
N LEU A 36 2.65 -13.50 21.76
CA LEU A 36 1.60 -13.98 22.66
C LEU A 36 2.22 -14.38 23.99
N MET A 37 1.80 -13.71 25.05
CA MET A 37 2.25 -14.01 26.42
C MET A 37 1.50 -15.22 27.00
N ALA A 38 2.02 -15.81 28.07
CA ALA A 38 1.41 -16.97 28.73
C ALA A 38 0.01 -16.69 29.28
N ASP A 39 -0.32 -15.44 29.58
CA ASP A 39 -1.65 -15.00 30.03
C ASP A 39 -2.63 -14.75 28.87
N GLY A 40 -2.22 -15.04 27.61
CA GLY A 40 -3.03 -14.85 26.41
C GLY A 40 -3.05 -13.41 25.86
N LYS A 41 -2.31 -12.48 26.46
CA LYS A 41 -2.18 -11.13 25.94
C LYS A 41 -1.15 -11.03 24.84
N GLU A 42 -1.44 -10.23 23.83
CA GLU A 42 -0.48 -9.87 22.80
C GLU A 42 0.31 -8.63 23.22
N ILE A 43 1.63 -8.67 23.02
CA ILE A 43 2.50 -7.51 23.16
C ILE A 43 3.21 -7.25 21.84
N SER A 44 3.52 -5.97 21.59
CA SER A 44 4.28 -5.53 20.41
C SER A 44 5.73 -5.34 20.80
N GLU A 45 6.63 -5.98 20.07
CA GLU A 45 8.07 -5.87 20.20
C GLU A 45 8.72 -5.39 18.90
N SER A 46 10.03 -5.08 18.95
CA SER A 46 10.78 -4.70 17.75
C SER A 46 10.77 -5.81 16.70
N ALA A 47 10.44 -5.46 15.45
CA ALA A 47 10.49 -6.38 14.31
C ALA A 47 11.93 -6.65 13.80
N ALA A 48 12.95 -5.93 14.31
CA ALA A 48 14.33 -6.00 13.81
C ALA A 48 14.96 -7.40 13.94
N THR A 49 14.46 -8.22 14.85
CA THR A 49 14.96 -9.58 15.13
C THR A 49 13.92 -10.66 14.81
N ALA A 50 13.03 -10.40 13.87
CA ALA A 50 12.00 -11.35 13.49
C ALA A 50 12.59 -12.66 12.94
N LYS A 51 12.01 -13.77 13.35
CA LYS A 51 12.44 -15.14 13.00
C LYS A 51 11.32 -15.86 12.24
N PRO A 52 11.64 -16.93 11.51
CA PRO A 52 10.63 -17.80 10.92
C PRO A 52 9.55 -18.21 11.94
N GLY A 53 8.29 -18.06 11.55
CA GLY A 53 7.13 -18.33 12.41
C GLY A 53 6.60 -17.11 13.17
N ASP A 54 7.37 -16.04 13.33
CA ASP A 54 6.92 -14.80 13.99
C ASP A 54 5.80 -14.11 13.21
N ILE A 55 4.91 -13.46 13.95
CA ILE A 55 3.85 -12.61 13.40
C ILE A 55 4.34 -11.17 13.39
N LEU A 56 4.27 -10.55 12.21
CA LEU A 56 4.55 -9.13 12.02
C LEU A 56 3.25 -8.37 11.81
N GLU A 57 3.07 -7.28 12.55
CA GLU A 57 1.96 -6.36 12.36
C GLU A 57 2.47 -5.08 11.71
N TYR A 58 1.80 -4.69 10.64
CA TYR A 58 2.02 -3.46 9.89
C TYR A 58 0.87 -2.52 10.17
N ILE A 59 1.19 -1.30 10.60
CA ILE A 59 0.23 -0.23 10.83
C ILE A 59 0.60 0.93 9.92
N VAL A 60 -0.27 1.23 8.96
CA VAL A 60 -0.17 2.45 8.15
C VAL A 60 -1.17 3.46 8.71
N GLU A 61 -0.69 4.62 9.10
CA GLU A 61 -1.53 5.73 9.56
C GLU A 61 -1.37 6.91 8.60
N TYR A 62 -2.50 7.47 8.16
CA TYR A 62 -2.56 8.72 7.42
C TYR A 62 -3.18 9.79 8.30
N ARG A 63 -2.55 10.96 8.34
CA ARG A 63 -3.05 12.14 9.03
C ARG A 63 -3.17 13.29 8.06
N ASN A 64 -4.37 13.86 7.96
CA ASN A 64 -4.57 15.08 7.21
C ASN A 64 -4.29 16.29 8.13
N GLY A 65 -3.11 16.88 8.00
CA GLY A 65 -2.71 18.10 8.72
C GLY A 65 -3.25 19.39 8.08
N GLY A 66 -3.89 19.27 6.92
CA GLY A 66 -4.42 20.39 6.17
C GLY A 66 -5.74 20.94 6.70
N LYS A 67 -6.19 22.01 6.06
CA LYS A 67 -7.45 22.70 6.35
C LYS A 67 -8.63 22.20 5.53
N THR A 68 -8.37 21.39 4.50
CA THR A 68 -9.37 20.85 3.57
C THR A 68 -9.39 19.32 3.62
N THR A 69 -10.51 18.75 3.19
CA THR A 69 -10.63 17.29 3.06
C THR A 69 -9.71 16.77 1.96
N ALA A 70 -8.84 15.81 2.31
CA ALA A 70 -8.12 15.02 1.34
C ALA A 70 -9.09 14.00 0.73
N ARG A 71 -9.29 14.09 -0.60
CA ARG A 71 -10.24 13.24 -1.30
C ARG A 71 -9.55 12.03 -1.90
N GLN A 72 -10.29 10.91 -1.97
CA GLN A 72 -9.88 9.67 -2.63
C GLN A 72 -8.50 9.17 -2.15
N LEU A 73 -8.26 9.22 -0.84
CA LEU A 73 -7.06 8.67 -0.24
C LEU A 73 -7.06 7.15 -0.37
N GLU A 74 -6.15 6.59 -1.18
CA GLU A 74 -5.91 5.17 -1.28
C GLU A 74 -4.76 4.74 -0.35
N ALA A 75 -4.98 3.70 0.44
CA ALA A 75 -3.92 3.10 1.24
C ALA A 75 -3.41 1.84 0.57
N THR A 76 -2.14 1.81 0.20
CA THR A 76 -1.48 0.62 -0.33
C THR A 76 -0.35 0.20 0.62
N LEU A 77 -0.33 -1.07 1.00
CA LEU A 77 0.68 -1.67 1.86
C LEU A 77 1.43 -2.77 1.08
N PRO A 78 2.74 -2.68 0.89
CA PRO A 78 3.53 -3.76 0.34
C PRO A 78 3.68 -4.89 1.36
N ILE A 79 3.56 -6.14 0.91
CA ILE A 79 3.81 -7.35 1.70
C ILE A 79 5.21 -7.85 1.35
N PRO A 80 6.15 -7.91 2.31
CA PRO A 80 7.51 -8.36 2.05
C PRO A 80 7.55 -9.82 1.56
N SER A 81 8.48 -10.10 0.64
CA SER A 81 8.78 -11.47 0.26
C SER A 81 9.27 -12.26 1.48
N GLY A 82 8.95 -13.56 1.53
CA GLY A 82 9.28 -14.41 2.69
C GLY A 82 8.31 -14.27 3.84
N THR A 83 7.17 -13.59 3.63
CA THR A 83 6.08 -13.57 4.61
C THR A 83 4.77 -14.05 3.98
N GLU A 84 3.90 -14.62 4.78
CA GLU A 84 2.55 -15.06 4.41
C GLU A 84 1.53 -14.10 4.99
N PHE A 85 0.65 -13.56 4.17
CA PHE A 85 -0.42 -12.67 4.61
C PHE A 85 -1.49 -13.42 5.42
N LEU A 86 -1.96 -12.78 6.50
CA LEU A 86 -3.02 -13.29 7.38
C LEU A 86 -4.31 -12.48 7.17
N PRO A 87 -5.27 -12.96 6.35
CA PRO A 87 -6.39 -12.16 5.89
C PRO A 87 -7.35 -11.71 6.98
N GLU A 88 -7.49 -12.47 8.06
CA GLU A 88 -8.33 -12.14 9.22
C GLU A 88 -7.86 -10.88 9.97
N TRP A 89 -6.61 -10.48 9.74
CA TRP A 89 -5.98 -9.33 10.38
C TRP A 89 -5.90 -8.08 9.50
N ALA A 90 -6.50 -8.10 8.30
CA ALA A 90 -6.62 -6.89 7.48
C ALA A 90 -7.75 -5.99 7.98
N LYS A 91 -7.41 -4.79 8.45
CA LYS A 91 -8.38 -3.82 8.98
C LYS A 91 -8.14 -2.43 8.40
N PRO A 92 -9.23 -1.69 8.11
CA PRO A 92 -10.63 -2.13 8.09
C PRO A 92 -10.87 -3.26 7.07
N ALA A 93 -12.03 -3.90 7.16
CA ALA A 93 -12.43 -4.90 6.17
C ALA A 93 -12.54 -4.31 4.76
N GLY A 94 -12.49 -5.17 3.71
CA GLY A 94 -12.61 -4.74 2.32
C GLY A 94 -11.27 -4.46 1.64
N ALA A 95 -10.15 -4.87 2.24
CA ALA A 95 -8.87 -4.86 1.55
C ALA A 95 -8.91 -5.73 0.29
N MET A 96 -8.30 -5.25 -0.78
CA MET A 96 -8.00 -6.00 -2.00
C MET A 96 -6.53 -6.39 -1.99
N ALA A 97 -6.17 -7.45 -2.71
CA ALA A 97 -4.79 -7.90 -2.82
C ALA A 97 -4.30 -7.89 -4.27
N SER A 98 -2.98 -7.88 -4.42
CA SER A 98 -2.31 -7.93 -5.71
C SER A 98 -1.01 -8.72 -5.62
N LEU A 99 -0.62 -9.36 -6.74
CA LEU A 99 0.65 -10.04 -6.91
C LEU A 99 1.73 -9.14 -7.52
N ASP A 100 1.32 -8.08 -8.24
CA ASP A 100 2.21 -7.23 -9.06
C ASP A 100 2.12 -5.73 -8.70
N GLY A 101 1.18 -5.36 -7.82
CA GLY A 101 0.92 -3.95 -7.46
C GLY A 101 0.11 -3.17 -8.49
N VAL A 102 -0.29 -3.79 -9.60
CA VAL A 102 -1.05 -3.16 -10.68
C VAL A 102 -2.52 -3.58 -10.62
N LYS A 103 -2.78 -4.90 -10.68
CA LYS A 103 -4.13 -5.45 -10.62
C LYS A 103 -4.49 -5.85 -9.20
N PHE A 104 -5.50 -5.20 -8.65
CA PHE A 104 -6.03 -5.49 -7.31
C PHE A 104 -7.38 -6.20 -7.42
N GLU A 105 -7.53 -7.30 -6.69
CA GLU A 105 -8.74 -8.13 -6.70
C GLU A 105 -9.18 -8.45 -5.26
N PRO A 106 -10.46 -8.79 -5.04
CA PRO A 106 -10.93 -9.24 -3.73
C PRO A 106 -10.17 -10.46 -3.20
N ILE A 107 -9.99 -10.52 -1.88
CA ILE A 107 -9.36 -11.64 -1.19
C ILE A 107 -10.43 -12.74 -0.94
N PRO A 108 -10.13 -14.02 -1.22
CA PRO A 108 -8.85 -14.58 -1.70
C PRO A 108 -8.67 -14.45 -3.22
N LEU A 109 -7.40 -14.23 -3.64
CA LEU A 109 -7.04 -14.20 -5.05
C LEU A 109 -7.19 -15.59 -5.68
N LYS A 110 -7.60 -15.62 -6.96
CA LYS A 110 -7.80 -16.84 -7.73
C LYS A 110 -7.08 -16.79 -9.07
N LYS A 111 -6.63 -17.94 -9.54
CA LYS A 111 -6.09 -18.12 -10.89
C LYS A 111 -6.82 -19.24 -11.62
N LYS A 112 -6.98 -19.11 -12.94
CA LYS A 112 -7.50 -20.17 -13.78
C LYS A 112 -6.35 -21.08 -14.19
N VAL A 113 -6.48 -22.37 -13.90
CA VAL A 113 -5.49 -23.40 -14.24
C VAL A 113 -6.13 -24.39 -15.19
N LYS A 114 -5.46 -24.69 -16.30
CA LYS A 114 -5.90 -25.71 -17.26
C LYS A 114 -5.48 -27.09 -16.74
N GLN A 115 -6.44 -27.96 -16.54
CA GLN A 115 -6.20 -29.36 -16.14
C GLN A 115 -5.76 -30.21 -17.34
N ALA A 116 -5.31 -31.44 -17.06
CA ALA A 116 -4.86 -32.38 -18.08
C ALA A 116 -5.99 -32.77 -19.10
N ASP A 117 -7.24 -32.69 -18.66
CA ASP A 117 -8.43 -32.92 -19.50
C ASP A 117 -8.84 -31.69 -20.35
N GLY A 118 -8.05 -30.61 -20.27
CA GLY A 118 -8.30 -29.36 -20.98
C GLY A 118 -9.26 -28.38 -20.32
N LYS A 119 -9.92 -28.75 -19.22
CA LYS A 119 -10.84 -27.88 -18.48
C LYS A 119 -10.10 -26.81 -17.68
N LEU A 120 -10.68 -25.61 -17.62
CA LEU A 120 -10.21 -24.52 -16.77
C LEU A 120 -10.90 -24.60 -15.42
N VAL A 121 -10.11 -24.70 -14.35
CA VAL A 121 -10.58 -24.66 -12.97
C VAL A 121 -10.02 -23.44 -12.24
N GLU A 122 -10.81 -22.87 -11.33
CA GLU A 122 -10.31 -21.83 -10.44
C GLU A 122 -9.53 -22.47 -9.29
N GLN A 123 -8.34 -21.96 -9.04
CA GLN A 123 -7.48 -22.33 -7.93
C GLN A 123 -7.16 -21.10 -7.09
N LEU A 124 -7.20 -21.26 -5.77
CA LEU A 124 -6.77 -20.20 -4.85
C LEU A 124 -5.27 -19.99 -4.98
N ILE A 125 -4.88 -18.73 -4.95
CA ILE A 125 -3.47 -18.33 -4.89
C ILE A 125 -3.07 -18.33 -3.41
N PRO A 126 -1.96 -19.00 -3.03
CA PRO A 126 -1.47 -19.01 -1.66
C PRO A 126 -1.16 -17.59 -1.14
N TYR A 127 -1.46 -17.29 0.11
CA TYR A 127 -1.23 -15.99 0.71
C TYR A 127 0.25 -15.58 0.77
N VAL A 128 1.16 -16.53 0.70
CA VAL A 128 2.61 -16.27 0.60
C VAL A 128 3.02 -15.63 -0.73
N GLU A 129 2.18 -15.74 -1.77
CA GLU A 129 2.41 -15.13 -3.08
C GLU A 129 1.92 -13.68 -3.15
N TYR A 130 1.13 -13.21 -2.17
CA TYR A 130 0.62 -11.84 -2.16
C TYR A 130 1.76 -10.85 -1.95
N ARG A 131 1.70 -9.72 -2.67
CA ARG A 131 2.76 -8.69 -2.62
C ARG A 131 2.25 -7.32 -2.21
N TYR A 132 0.95 -7.07 -2.37
CA TYR A 132 0.36 -5.78 -2.00
C TYR A 132 -1.05 -5.97 -1.48
N LEU A 133 -1.40 -5.13 -0.51
CA LEU A 133 -2.78 -4.89 -0.09
C LEU A 133 -3.15 -3.46 -0.45
N ARG A 134 -4.41 -3.24 -0.80
CA ARG A 134 -4.97 -1.91 -1.05
C ARG A 134 -6.35 -1.82 -0.44
N TRP A 135 -6.59 -0.77 0.32
CA TRP A 135 -7.92 -0.44 0.79
C TRP A 135 -8.59 0.55 -0.17
N PRO A 136 -9.93 0.45 -0.34
CA PRO A 136 -10.68 1.35 -1.20
C PRO A 136 -10.42 2.81 -0.82
N ALA A 137 -10.42 3.66 -1.84
CA ALA A 137 -10.28 5.10 -1.64
C ALA A 137 -11.36 5.65 -0.73
N GLN A 138 -10.97 6.51 0.21
CA GLN A 138 -11.88 7.23 1.10
C GLN A 138 -11.45 8.67 1.29
N ASP A 139 -12.39 9.52 1.68
CA ASP A 139 -12.11 10.90 2.00
C ASP A 139 -11.61 11.00 3.46
N LEU A 140 -10.58 11.82 3.68
CA LEU A 140 -10.04 12.10 5.01
C LEU A 140 -10.20 13.58 5.33
N ALA A 141 -11.13 13.90 6.21
CA ALA A 141 -11.43 15.28 6.60
C ALA A 141 -10.21 15.97 7.24
N ALA A 142 -10.19 17.30 7.18
CA ALA A 142 -9.15 18.12 7.80
C ALA A 142 -8.95 17.77 9.30
N GLY A 143 -7.71 17.65 9.72
CA GLY A 143 -7.32 17.32 11.10
C GLY A 143 -7.62 15.89 11.53
N LYS A 144 -8.15 15.03 10.65
CA LYS A 144 -8.45 13.62 10.96
C LYS A 144 -7.29 12.70 10.59
N ASN A 145 -7.31 11.52 11.20
CA ASN A 145 -6.44 10.40 10.87
C ASN A 145 -7.25 9.16 10.53
N THR A 146 -6.64 8.25 9.80
CA THR A 146 -7.15 6.91 9.51
C THR A 146 -6.02 5.91 9.61
N ARG A 147 -6.34 4.66 10.00
CA ARG A 147 -5.36 3.61 10.26
C ARG A 147 -5.76 2.34 9.51
N TYR A 148 -4.75 1.71 8.92
CA TYR A 148 -4.87 0.41 8.25
C TYR A 148 -3.89 -0.56 8.89
N ILE A 149 -4.35 -1.78 9.15
CA ILE A 149 -3.58 -2.81 9.82
C ILE A 149 -3.57 -4.06 8.95
N ALA A 150 -2.42 -4.71 8.86
CA ALA A 150 -2.31 -6.05 8.31
C ALA A 150 -1.28 -6.84 9.11
N ARG A 151 -1.47 -8.15 9.18
CA ARG A 151 -0.46 -9.05 9.76
C ARG A 151 0.05 -10.03 8.73
N THR A 152 1.30 -10.39 8.88
CA THR A 152 1.94 -11.46 8.11
C THR A 152 2.67 -12.39 9.05
N LYS A 153 2.86 -13.64 8.62
CA LYS A 153 3.71 -14.61 9.30
C LYS A 153 5.01 -14.76 8.54
N VAL A 154 6.13 -14.68 9.20
CA VAL A 154 7.44 -14.92 8.58
C VAL A 154 7.54 -16.38 8.16
N SER A 155 7.80 -16.63 6.87
CA SER A 155 7.88 -17.98 6.30
C SER A 155 9.10 -18.75 6.84
N ALA A 156 8.94 -20.05 7.04
CA ALA A 156 10.03 -20.91 7.49
C ALA A 156 11.12 -21.14 6.42
N SER A 157 10.79 -20.93 5.14
CA SER A 157 11.72 -21.00 4.03
C SER A 157 11.71 -19.70 3.24
N VAL A 158 12.84 -19.02 3.20
CA VAL A 158 13.11 -18.03 2.15
C VAL A 158 13.21 -18.84 0.86
N PRO A 159 12.43 -18.53 -0.20
CA PRO A 159 12.69 -19.14 -1.50
C PRO A 159 14.12 -18.78 -1.85
N ALA A 160 14.97 -19.83 -2.04
CA ALA A 160 16.32 -19.63 -2.54
C ALA A 160 16.20 -18.77 -3.81
N GLY A 161 16.80 -17.56 -3.76
CA GLY A 161 16.88 -16.71 -4.91
C GLY A 161 17.40 -17.53 -6.07
N THR A 162 16.67 -17.54 -7.17
CA THR A 162 17.15 -18.10 -8.42
C THR A 162 18.33 -17.22 -8.81
N ASP A 163 19.53 -17.64 -8.45
CA ASP A 163 20.76 -17.07 -8.97
C ASP A 163 20.64 -17.12 -10.50
N ALA A 164 20.43 -15.96 -11.08
CA ALA A 164 20.53 -15.78 -12.51
C ALA A 164 21.95 -16.17 -12.91
N LYS A 165 22.10 -17.40 -13.36
CA LYS A 165 23.34 -17.91 -13.94
C LYS A 165 23.55 -17.14 -15.24
N LYS A 166 24.59 -16.39 -15.25
CA LYS A 166 25.47 -15.85 -16.29
C LYS A 166 25.12 -16.21 -17.73
#